data_5fbff0e6047872c7a1555629708598e1
#
_entry.id   5fbff0e6047872c7a1555629708598e1
#
_cell.length_a   1.000
_cell.length_b   1.000
_cell.length_c   1.000
_cell.angle_alpha   90.00
_cell.angle_beta   90.00
_cell.angle_gamma   90.00
#
_symmetry.space_group_name_H-M   'P 1'
#
loop_
_entity.id
_entity.type
_entity.pdbx_description
1 polymer ?
#
loop_
_entity_poly.entity_id
_entity_poly.type
_entity_poly.pdbx_seq_one_letter_code
_entity_poly.pdbx_strand_id
1 'polypeptide(L)'
;MVGKDGGEAQNFESFMDELITWRELGYHTCVRRANYNQYSSLPEWAIKTLHEHSSDEREHIYSLDQLTYSQTHDEIWNAAQNQLRTQGVIQNYLRMLWGKKILEWTPNPQIALSYMITLNDRYSLDGRDPNSYSGVFWILGRYDRAWGSLTINLFELVLVLTLLQLLSFYLH
;
A
#
# COMPACT_ATOMS: atom_id res chain seq x y z
N MET A 1 3.02 37.23 -12.82
CA MET A 1 3.79 36.16 -13.49
C MET A 1 4.39 35.29 -12.39
N VAL A 2 3.71 34.22 -12.01
CA VAL A 2 4.29 33.21 -11.10
C VAL A 2 5.14 32.31 -12.01
N GLY A 3 6.44 32.27 -11.73
CA GLY A 3 7.42 31.66 -12.63
C GLY A 3 7.21 30.15 -12.80
N LYS A 4 7.26 29.71 -14.04
CA LYS A 4 7.27 28.30 -14.45
C LYS A 4 8.44 27.50 -13.83
N ASP A 5 9.50 28.17 -13.38
CA ASP A 5 10.71 27.57 -12.83
C ASP A 5 10.53 26.92 -11.46
N GLY A 6 9.60 27.39 -10.63
CA GLY A 6 9.36 26.82 -9.30
C GLY A 6 8.73 25.40 -9.33
N GLY A 7 7.89 25.15 -10.30
CA GLY A 7 7.23 23.85 -10.44
C GLY A 7 8.17 22.72 -10.93
N GLU A 8 9.10 23.03 -11.82
CA GLU A 8 10.06 22.07 -12.34
C GLU A 8 11.10 21.67 -11.28
N ALA A 9 11.58 22.64 -10.49
CA ALA A 9 12.48 22.35 -9.37
C ALA A 9 11.84 21.48 -8.31
N GLN A 10 10.58 21.75 -7.94
CA GLN A 10 9.82 20.98 -6.97
C GLN A 10 9.53 19.56 -7.47
N ASN A 11 9.21 19.40 -8.76
CA ASN A 11 9.01 18.07 -9.37
C ASN A 11 10.32 17.27 -9.38
N PHE A 12 11.45 17.91 -9.63
CA PHE A 12 12.75 17.28 -9.58
C PHE A 12 13.12 16.84 -8.16
N GLU A 13 12.92 17.68 -7.16
CA GLU A 13 13.15 17.33 -5.75
C GLU A 13 12.27 16.15 -5.31
N SER A 14 10.98 16.18 -5.64
CA SER A 14 10.08 15.07 -5.35
C SER A 14 10.52 13.76 -6.03
N PHE A 15 10.95 13.84 -7.29
CA PHE A 15 11.47 12.67 -8.02
C PHE A 15 12.74 12.12 -7.36
N MET A 16 13.66 13.00 -6.95
CA MET A 16 14.90 12.59 -6.28
C MET A 16 14.63 11.97 -4.91
N ASP A 17 13.63 12.48 -4.18
CA ASP A 17 13.20 11.89 -2.90
C ASP A 17 12.67 10.48 -3.08
N GLU A 18 11.81 10.24 -4.07
CA GLU A 18 11.31 8.90 -4.40
C GLU A 18 12.45 7.96 -4.84
N LEU A 19 13.32 8.45 -5.73
CA LEU A 19 14.38 7.65 -6.33
C LEU A 19 15.50 7.31 -5.34
N ILE A 20 15.85 8.22 -4.44
CA ILE A 20 16.97 8.06 -3.51
C ILE A 20 16.43 7.74 -2.10
N THR A 21 15.72 8.67 -1.47
CA THR A 21 15.36 8.57 -0.05
C THR A 21 14.50 7.35 0.25
N TRP A 22 13.37 7.23 -0.44
CA TRP A 22 12.43 6.14 -0.18
C TRP A 22 12.95 4.79 -0.63
N ARG A 23 13.65 4.75 -1.75
CA ARG A 23 14.29 3.52 -2.24
C ARG A 23 15.37 3.03 -1.27
N GLU A 24 16.26 3.91 -0.81
CA GLU A 24 17.31 3.55 0.14
C GLU A 24 16.75 3.10 1.50
N LEU A 25 15.65 3.69 1.96
CA LEU A 25 14.95 3.22 3.16
C LEU A 25 14.45 1.79 2.99
N GLY A 26 13.96 1.43 1.83
CA GLY A 26 13.56 0.06 1.49
C GLY A 26 14.73 -0.92 1.57
N TYR A 27 15.83 -0.60 0.90
CA TYR A 27 17.06 -1.40 0.93
C TYR A 27 17.61 -1.53 2.35
N HIS A 28 17.72 -0.42 3.08
CA HIS A 28 18.18 -0.43 4.45
C HIS A 28 17.33 -1.33 5.34
N THR A 29 16.00 -1.28 5.19
CA THR A 29 15.08 -2.10 5.96
C THR A 29 15.30 -3.59 5.67
N CYS A 30 15.39 -3.97 4.39
CA CYS A 30 15.58 -5.37 4.01
C CYS A 30 16.94 -5.93 4.44
N VAL A 31 18.00 -5.12 4.41
CA VAL A 31 19.35 -5.54 4.85
C VAL A 31 19.46 -5.65 6.36
N ARG A 32 18.82 -4.75 7.11
CA ARG A 32 18.99 -4.65 8.57
C ARG A 32 17.99 -5.46 9.37
N ARG A 33 16.87 -5.89 8.78
CA ARG A 33 15.81 -6.62 9.47
C ARG A 33 15.60 -8.00 8.84
N ALA A 34 15.94 -9.06 9.56
CA ALA A 34 15.69 -10.43 9.11
C ALA A 34 14.18 -10.74 8.93
N ASN A 35 13.32 -10.00 9.63
CA ASN A 35 11.86 -10.12 9.56
C ASN A 35 11.19 -9.05 8.68
N TYR A 36 11.90 -8.45 7.74
CA TYR A 36 11.42 -7.31 6.93
C TYR A 36 10.07 -7.58 6.21
N ASN A 37 9.82 -8.84 5.84
CA ASN A 37 8.62 -9.30 5.15
C ASN A 37 7.57 -9.94 6.07
N GLN A 38 7.73 -9.84 7.39
CA GLN A 38 6.80 -10.40 8.37
C GLN A 38 5.91 -9.32 8.97
N TYR A 39 4.67 -9.69 9.32
CA TYR A 39 3.71 -8.84 10.00
C TYR A 39 4.28 -8.21 11.29
N SER A 40 5.09 -8.97 12.03
CA SER A 40 5.74 -8.52 13.27
C SER A 40 6.77 -7.40 13.09
N SER A 41 7.11 -7.04 11.84
CA SER A 41 8.03 -5.93 11.55
C SER A 41 7.33 -4.57 11.42
N LEU A 42 6.00 -4.56 11.47
CA LEU A 42 5.21 -3.33 11.51
C LEU A 42 5.44 -2.55 12.81
N PRO A 43 5.25 -1.23 12.83
CA PRO A 43 5.24 -0.45 14.07
C PRO A 43 4.16 -0.94 15.04
N GLU A 44 4.42 -0.84 16.34
CA GLU A 44 3.49 -1.30 17.39
C GLU A 44 2.10 -0.65 17.27
N TRP A 45 2.05 0.65 16.96
CA TRP A 45 0.78 1.35 16.77
C TRP A 45 -0.04 0.78 15.61
N ALA A 46 0.62 0.41 14.50
CA ALA A 46 -0.06 -0.17 13.35
C ALA A 46 -0.58 -1.57 13.67
N ILE A 47 0.23 -2.41 14.34
CA ILE A 47 -0.20 -3.74 14.80
C ILE A 47 -1.41 -3.61 15.74
N LYS A 48 -1.36 -2.67 16.69
CA LYS A 48 -2.46 -2.42 17.63
C LYS A 48 -3.74 -2.03 16.89
N THR A 49 -3.68 -1.03 16.01
CA THR A 49 -4.83 -0.57 15.22
C THR A 49 -5.40 -1.69 14.35
N LEU A 50 -4.55 -2.41 13.62
CA LEU A 50 -4.98 -3.53 12.79
C LEU A 50 -5.61 -4.68 13.60
N HIS A 51 -5.15 -4.88 14.84
CA HIS A 51 -5.72 -5.87 15.75
C HIS A 51 -7.08 -5.41 16.28
N GLU A 52 -7.21 -4.16 16.69
CA GLU A 52 -8.48 -3.58 17.18
C GLU A 52 -9.60 -3.70 16.12
N HIS A 53 -9.23 -3.55 14.84
CA HIS A 53 -10.17 -3.65 13.70
C HIS A 53 -10.21 -5.04 13.04
N SER A 54 -9.56 -6.05 13.62
CA SER A 54 -9.52 -7.39 13.01
C SER A 54 -10.85 -8.11 13.01
N SER A 55 -11.76 -7.76 13.93
CA SER A 55 -13.11 -8.33 14.08
C SER A 55 -14.21 -7.49 13.42
N ASP A 56 -13.85 -6.37 12.75
CA ASP A 56 -14.83 -5.56 12.03
C ASP A 56 -15.52 -6.40 10.94
N GLU A 57 -16.83 -6.21 10.79
CA GLU A 57 -17.61 -6.89 9.78
C GLU A 57 -17.13 -6.49 8.38
N ARG A 58 -16.97 -7.47 7.50
CA ARG A 58 -16.55 -7.28 6.11
C ARG A 58 -17.69 -7.70 5.19
N GLU A 59 -18.15 -6.76 4.40
CA GLU A 59 -19.23 -7.00 3.44
C GLU A 59 -18.83 -8.04 2.39
N HIS A 60 -17.56 -8.04 1.98
CA HIS A 60 -17.03 -8.96 0.99
C HIS A 60 -15.73 -9.59 1.47
N ILE A 61 -15.59 -10.89 1.26
CA ILE A 61 -14.33 -11.63 1.49
C ILE A 61 -14.01 -12.43 0.25
N TYR A 62 -12.77 -12.28 -0.26
CA TYR A 62 -12.29 -12.99 -1.43
C TYR A 62 -11.11 -13.91 -1.10
N SER A 63 -11.06 -15.05 -1.77
CA SER A 63 -9.90 -15.94 -1.76
C SER A 63 -8.76 -15.37 -2.61
N LEU A 64 -7.54 -15.89 -2.40
CA LEU A 64 -6.38 -15.52 -3.23
C LEU A 64 -6.64 -15.78 -4.72
N ASP A 65 -7.33 -16.88 -5.06
CA ASP A 65 -7.65 -17.19 -6.46
C ASP A 65 -8.62 -16.19 -7.07
N GLN A 66 -9.67 -15.80 -6.35
CA GLN A 66 -10.60 -14.78 -6.84
C GLN A 66 -9.91 -13.44 -7.07
N LEU A 67 -9.05 -13.01 -6.13
CA LEU A 67 -8.23 -11.82 -6.32
C LEU A 67 -7.25 -11.98 -7.48
N THR A 68 -6.57 -13.11 -7.57
CA THR A 68 -5.63 -13.39 -8.67
C THR A 68 -6.29 -13.26 -10.05
N TYR A 69 -7.51 -13.78 -10.19
CA TYR A 69 -8.21 -13.79 -11.47
C TYR A 69 -9.19 -12.62 -11.67
N SER A 70 -9.07 -11.57 -10.84
CA SER A 70 -9.87 -10.33 -10.96
C SER A 70 -11.38 -10.60 -10.88
N GLN A 71 -11.78 -11.45 -9.95
CA GLN A 71 -13.17 -11.89 -9.76
C GLN A 71 -13.82 -11.21 -8.53
N THR A 72 -13.64 -9.91 -8.40
CA THR A 72 -14.29 -9.12 -7.35
C THR A 72 -15.49 -8.35 -7.92
N HIS A 73 -16.26 -7.72 -7.03
CA HIS A 73 -17.36 -6.83 -7.41
C HIS A 73 -16.87 -5.46 -7.93
N ASP A 74 -15.61 -5.09 -7.67
CA ASP A 74 -15.04 -3.79 -8.03
C ASP A 74 -14.33 -3.88 -9.39
N GLU A 75 -14.96 -3.30 -10.42
CA GLU A 75 -14.44 -3.32 -11.79
C GLU A 75 -13.12 -2.56 -11.93
N ILE A 76 -12.91 -1.48 -11.16
CA ILE A 76 -11.68 -0.67 -11.21
C ILE A 76 -10.53 -1.49 -10.61
N TRP A 77 -10.77 -2.14 -9.47
CA TRP A 77 -9.79 -3.03 -8.87
C TRP A 77 -9.46 -4.21 -9.79
N ASN A 78 -10.47 -4.82 -10.39
CA ASN A 78 -10.30 -5.91 -11.35
C ASN A 78 -9.45 -5.47 -12.56
N ALA A 79 -9.66 -4.27 -13.08
CA ALA A 79 -8.86 -3.71 -14.16
C ALA A 79 -7.39 -3.52 -13.75
N ALA A 80 -7.14 -2.97 -12.53
CA ALA A 80 -5.80 -2.80 -12.00
C ALA A 80 -5.08 -4.13 -11.80
N GLN A 81 -5.78 -5.15 -11.26
CA GLN A 81 -5.23 -6.50 -11.09
C GLN A 81 -4.94 -7.18 -12.44
N ASN A 82 -5.79 -7.01 -13.42
CA ASN A 82 -5.54 -7.51 -14.78
C ASN A 82 -4.33 -6.81 -15.42
N GLN A 83 -4.19 -5.50 -15.24
CA GLN A 83 -3.02 -4.77 -15.72
C GLN A 83 -1.73 -5.30 -15.05
N LEU A 84 -1.74 -5.50 -13.73
CA LEU A 84 -0.62 -6.10 -13.01
C LEU A 84 -0.25 -7.47 -13.57
N ARG A 85 -1.24 -8.34 -13.81
CA ARG A 85 -1.02 -9.69 -14.33
C ARG A 85 -0.47 -9.73 -15.75
N THR A 86 -0.91 -8.83 -16.62
CA THR A 86 -0.62 -8.87 -18.06
C THR A 86 0.56 -7.99 -18.46
N GLN A 87 0.78 -6.90 -17.73
CA GLN A 87 1.81 -5.90 -18.04
C GLN A 87 2.93 -5.84 -16.98
N GLY A 88 2.70 -6.42 -15.80
CA GLY A 88 3.66 -6.40 -14.69
C GLY A 88 3.76 -5.06 -13.95
N VAL A 89 2.91 -4.10 -14.28
CA VAL A 89 2.92 -2.75 -13.70
C VAL A 89 1.50 -2.27 -13.42
N ILE A 90 1.33 -1.52 -12.35
CA ILE A 90 0.20 -0.64 -12.12
C ILE A 90 0.72 0.69 -11.60
N GLN A 91 0.02 1.76 -11.90
CA GLN A 91 0.40 3.09 -11.43
C GLN A 91 0.44 3.10 -9.89
N ASN A 92 1.42 3.79 -9.30
CA ASN A 92 1.70 3.74 -7.86
C ASN A 92 0.47 4.07 -6.99
N TYR A 93 -0.29 5.07 -7.35
CA TYR A 93 -1.51 5.44 -6.65
C TYR A 93 -2.56 4.30 -6.65
N LEU A 94 -2.76 3.66 -7.81
CA LEU A 94 -3.65 2.51 -7.93
C LEU A 94 -3.12 1.31 -7.14
N ARG A 95 -1.80 1.13 -7.02
CA ARG A 95 -1.19 0.08 -6.20
C ARG A 95 -1.54 0.26 -4.72
N MET A 96 -1.56 1.49 -4.23
CA MET A 96 -1.96 1.77 -2.85
C MET A 96 -3.43 1.43 -2.60
N LEU A 97 -4.33 1.84 -3.50
CA LEU A 97 -5.75 1.49 -3.43
C LEU A 97 -5.97 -0.01 -3.56
N TRP A 98 -5.28 -0.66 -4.49
CA TRP A 98 -5.30 -2.10 -4.71
C TRP A 98 -5.00 -2.88 -3.43
N GLY A 99 -3.94 -2.50 -2.72
CA GLY A 99 -3.57 -3.18 -1.49
C GLY A 99 -4.52 -2.88 -0.31
N LYS A 100 -5.04 -1.66 -0.21
CA LYS A 100 -6.05 -1.30 0.80
C LYS A 100 -7.33 -2.10 0.63
N LYS A 101 -7.77 -2.33 -0.62
CA LYS A 101 -8.91 -3.18 -0.92
C LYS A 101 -8.65 -4.65 -0.57
N ILE A 102 -7.45 -5.16 -0.77
CA ILE A 102 -7.09 -6.51 -0.29
C ILE A 102 -7.19 -6.58 1.24
N LEU A 103 -6.75 -5.54 1.97
CA LEU A 103 -6.88 -5.48 3.43
C LEU A 103 -8.34 -5.49 3.86
N GLU A 104 -9.20 -4.74 3.17
CA GLU A 104 -10.65 -4.68 3.42
C GLU A 104 -11.33 -6.04 3.16
N TRP A 105 -10.93 -6.75 2.10
CA TRP A 105 -11.60 -7.95 1.59
C TRP A 105 -10.98 -9.28 2.03
N THR A 106 -10.16 -9.27 3.05
CA THR A 106 -9.56 -10.48 3.62
C THR A 106 -9.94 -10.66 5.08
N PRO A 107 -9.98 -11.90 5.60
CA PRO A 107 -10.44 -12.17 6.97
C PRO A 107 -9.63 -11.46 8.05
N ASN A 108 -8.34 -11.22 7.83
CA ASN A 108 -7.46 -10.56 8.79
C ASN A 108 -6.24 -9.92 8.10
N PRO A 109 -5.53 -9.00 8.77
CA PRO A 109 -4.39 -8.30 8.20
C PRO A 109 -3.19 -9.19 7.83
N GLN A 110 -3.00 -10.32 8.49
CA GLN A 110 -1.91 -11.26 8.19
C GLN A 110 -2.15 -11.97 6.86
N ILE A 111 -3.40 -12.38 6.60
CA ILE A 111 -3.81 -12.94 5.31
C ILE A 111 -3.70 -11.87 4.23
N ALA A 112 -4.15 -10.65 4.50
CA ALA A 112 -4.00 -9.52 3.58
C ALA A 112 -2.54 -9.31 3.15
N LEU A 113 -1.62 -9.26 4.12
CA LEU A 113 -0.19 -9.12 3.84
C LEU A 113 0.34 -10.28 2.98
N SER A 114 -0.02 -11.50 3.32
CA SER A 114 0.38 -12.69 2.54
C SER A 114 -0.11 -12.63 1.10
N TYR A 115 -1.35 -12.19 0.87
CA TYR A 115 -1.93 -12.05 -0.45
C TYR A 115 -1.27 -10.93 -1.26
N MET A 116 -1.07 -9.76 -0.64
CA MET A 116 -0.37 -8.64 -1.28
C MET A 116 1.03 -9.02 -1.72
N ILE A 117 1.83 -9.65 -0.85
CA ILE A 117 3.18 -10.13 -1.18
C ILE A 117 3.10 -11.14 -2.32
N THR A 118 2.23 -12.14 -2.21
CA THR A 118 2.12 -13.20 -3.23
C THR A 118 1.77 -12.65 -4.60
N LEU A 119 0.77 -11.77 -4.68
CA LEU A 119 0.33 -11.18 -5.95
C LEU A 119 1.38 -10.25 -6.53
N ASN A 120 1.99 -9.41 -5.69
CA ASN A 120 3.02 -8.48 -6.12
C ASN A 120 4.28 -9.23 -6.60
N ASP A 121 4.80 -10.16 -5.82
CA ASP A 121 6.03 -10.89 -6.15
C ASP A 121 5.87 -11.80 -7.39
N ARG A 122 4.65 -12.26 -7.64
CA ARG A 122 4.35 -13.12 -8.79
C ARG A 122 4.18 -12.35 -10.08
N TYR A 123 3.57 -11.18 -10.03
CA TYR A 123 3.12 -10.50 -11.23
C TYR A 123 3.81 -9.17 -11.52
N SER A 124 4.35 -8.49 -10.51
CA SER A 124 5.02 -7.21 -10.73
C SER A 124 6.43 -7.40 -11.28
N LEU A 125 6.83 -6.55 -12.24
CA LEU A 125 8.20 -6.50 -12.75
C LEU A 125 9.22 -6.16 -11.66
N ASP A 126 8.83 -5.30 -10.72
CA ASP A 126 9.60 -4.93 -9.53
C ASP A 126 9.27 -5.81 -8.31
N GLY A 127 8.54 -6.90 -8.50
CA GLY A 127 8.26 -7.89 -7.45
C GLY A 127 9.56 -8.40 -6.82
N ARG A 128 9.58 -8.56 -5.49
CA ARG A 128 10.75 -8.99 -4.70
C ARG A 128 11.87 -7.94 -4.59
N ASP A 129 11.74 -6.77 -5.20
CA ASP A 129 12.63 -5.64 -4.94
C ASP A 129 12.37 -5.09 -3.53
N PRO A 130 13.40 -4.63 -2.78
CA PRO A 130 13.21 -4.00 -1.47
C PRO A 130 12.19 -2.86 -1.45
N ASN A 131 12.12 -2.06 -2.51
CA ASN A 131 11.14 -0.98 -2.63
C ASN A 131 9.70 -1.52 -2.74
N SER A 132 9.52 -2.69 -3.36
CA SER A 132 8.24 -3.37 -3.46
C SER A 132 7.69 -3.76 -2.08
N TYR A 133 8.56 -4.31 -1.21
CA TYR A 133 8.21 -4.56 0.20
C TYR A 133 7.90 -3.26 0.95
N SER A 134 8.64 -2.18 0.70
CA SER A 134 8.32 -0.87 1.28
C SER A 134 6.90 -0.44 0.94
N GLY A 135 6.48 -0.53 -0.32
CA GLY A 135 5.14 -0.19 -0.78
C GLY A 135 4.05 -1.05 -0.13
N VAL A 136 4.23 -2.38 -0.09
CA VAL A 136 3.27 -3.31 0.55
C VAL A 136 3.14 -3.00 2.05
N PHE A 137 4.25 -2.80 2.75
CA PHE A 137 4.21 -2.51 4.18
C PHE A 137 3.75 -1.09 4.51
N TRP A 138 3.87 -0.14 3.58
CA TRP A 138 3.29 1.19 3.72
C TRP A 138 1.76 1.12 3.80
N ILE A 139 1.13 0.26 3.01
CA ILE A 139 -0.33 0.03 3.07
C ILE A 139 -0.78 -0.32 4.48
N LEU A 140 0.07 -1.05 5.23
CA LEU A 140 -0.16 -1.47 6.61
C LEU A 140 0.44 -0.51 7.66
N GLY A 141 0.98 0.65 7.27
CA GLY A 141 1.40 1.73 8.16
C GLY A 141 2.90 1.78 8.50
N ARG A 142 3.80 1.02 7.83
CA ARG A 142 5.23 0.97 8.21
C ARG A 142 5.92 2.33 8.27
N TYR A 143 5.66 3.19 7.32
CA TYR A 143 6.31 4.51 7.21
C TYR A 143 5.36 5.65 7.55
N ASP A 144 4.22 5.33 8.13
CA ASP A 144 3.21 6.28 8.53
C ASP A 144 3.28 6.57 10.02
N ARG A 145 2.45 7.47 10.52
CA ARG A 145 2.32 7.81 11.93
C ARG A 145 0.91 7.50 12.42
N ALA A 146 0.78 7.22 13.70
CA ALA A 146 -0.53 7.14 14.34
C ALA A 146 -1.27 8.48 14.19
N TRP A 147 -2.35 8.47 13.46
CA TRP A 147 -3.33 9.57 13.42
C TRP A 147 -4.23 9.39 14.64
N GLY A 148 -4.32 10.37 15.49
CA GLY A 148 -4.99 10.32 16.80
C GLY A 148 -6.25 9.43 16.90
N SER A 149 -6.85 9.34 18.07
CA SER A 149 -7.99 8.46 18.36
C SER A 149 -9.22 8.78 17.48
N LEU A 150 -9.26 8.23 16.28
CA LEU A 150 -10.46 8.19 15.45
C LEU A 150 -11.10 6.82 15.67
N THR A 151 -12.29 6.80 16.24
CA THR A 151 -13.20 5.64 16.22
C THR A 151 -13.72 5.48 14.79
N ILE A 152 -12.86 4.99 13.92
CA ILE A 152 -13.16 4.83 12.50
C ILE A 152 -13.10 3.32 12.23
N ASN A 153 -14.13 2.77 11.61
CA ASN A 153 -14.10 1.37 11.15
C ASN A 153 -13.02 1.21 10.05
N LEU A 154 -12.66 -0.03 9.74
CA LEU A 154 -11.60 -0.32 8.76
C LEU A 154 -11.86 0.35 7.41
N PHE A 155 -13.11 0.44 6.98
CA PHE A 155 -13.53 1.09 5.73
C PHE A 155 -13.24 2.61 5.76
N GLU A 156 -13.63 3.28 6.83
CA GLU A 156 -13.36 4.71 7.01
C GLU A 156 -11.87 4.99 7.18
N LEU A 157 -11.13 4.11 7.87
CA LEU A 157 -9.66 4.21 7.98
C LEU A 157 -8.99 4.12 6.60
N VAL A 158 -9.41 3.17 5.78
CA VAL A 158 -8.92 3.03 4.39
C VAL A 158 -9.27 4.27 3.57
N LEU A 159 -10.49 4.79 3.70
CA LEU A 159 -10.94 5.99 2.99
C LEU A 159 -10.17 7.24 3.44
N VAL A 160 -10.01 7.45 4.75
CA VAL A 160 -9.27 8.59 5.32
C VAL A 160 -7.80 8.55 4.93
N LEU A 161 -7.14 7.41 5.02
CA LEU A 161 -5.74 7.25 4.59
C LEU A 161 -5.59 7.51 3.08
N THR A 162 -6.58 7.11 2.29
CA THR A 162 -6.61 7.37 0.84
C THR A 162 -6.78 8.85 0.54
N LEU A 163 -7.72 9.54 1.22
CA LEU A 163 -7.95 10.98 1.07
C LEU A 163 -6.76 11.81 1.53
N LEU A 164 -6.10 11.43 2.62
CA LEU A 164 -4.93 12.13 3.15
C LEU A 164 -3.72 11.98 2.22
N GLN A 165 -3.55 10.81 1.59
CA GLN A 165 -2.53 10.63 0.55
C GLN A 165 -2.82 11.45 -0.70
N LEU A 166 -4.10 11.56 -1.11
CA LEU A 166 -4.53 12.46 -2.18
C LEU A 166 -4.22 13.92 -1.86
N LEU A 167 -4.58 14.38 -0.67
CA LEU A 167 -4.32 15.76 -0.22
C LEU A 167 -2.81 16.05 -0.14
N SER A 168 -2.01 15.11 0.34
CA SER A 168 -0.55 15.25 0.35
C SER A 168 0.04 15.37 -1.05
N PHE A 169 -0.54 14.70 -2.04
CA PHE A 169 -0.10 14.76 -3.44
C PHE A 169 -0.55 16.04 -4.16
N TYR A 170 -1.69 16.64 -3.75
CA TYR A 170 -2.21 17.88 -4.35
C TYR A 170 -1.69 19.16 -3.67
N LEU A 171 -1.09 19.05 -2.47
CA LEU A 171 -0.56 20.20 -1.71
C LEU A 171 0.96 20.36 -1.85
N HIS A 172 1.60 19.48 -2.60
CA HIS A 172 3.00 19.55 -3.02
C HIS A 172 3.09 19.56 -4.55
#